data_814c1359ef3c30181b2d84868e554794
#
_entry.id   814c1359ef3c30181b2d84868e554794
#
_cell.length_a   1.000
_cell.length_b   1.000
_cell.length_c   1.000
_cell.angle_alpha   90.00
_cell.angle_beta   90.00
_cell.angle_gamma   90.00
#
_symmetry.space_group_name_H-M   'P 1'
#
loop_
_entity.id
_entity.type
_entity.pdbx_description
1 polymer ?
#
loop_
_entity_poly.entity_id
_entity_poly.type
_entity_poly.pdbx_seq_one_letter_code
_entity_poly.pdbx_strand_id
1 'polypeptide(L)'
;MSERPLRIQVASDLHLERYPDFTPQAALDADVLVLAGDIGSYQAGSLLPSADFALTRFSPKAPGSPWRRVLFVPGNHEYDSLELAPTREKLRALCDELGITWLDREVVVIDGVRFVGTTLWSDFEALAATERTETKRQQALTKAFRAANFYLRKNTTRQGDQPMLAEDLREEGLACQQWLREALAQPHAGATVVVTHFAPTLHSADPRYGLVPGTAGFCNGLDDLLPHADLWIHGHLHCPVDHTVRGRTGPDAATGRDWACRIVANPRGYFSKGEQAGFIERRVVELPRGLRPELNQDRHPERA
;
A
#
# COMPACT_ATOMS: atom_id res chain seq x y z
N MET A 1 13.76 13.24 23.49
CA MET A 1 13.21 12.48 22.33
C MET A 1 14.38 12.09 21.47
N SER A 2 14.41 10.90 20.87
CA SER A 2 15.54 10.45 20.03
C SER A 2 15.65 11.34 18.79
N GLU A 3 16.82 11.94 18.57
CA GLU A 3 17.11 12.76 17.37
C GLU A 3 17.25 11.92 16.10
N ARG A 4 17.37 10.57 16.23
CA ARG A 4 17.51 9.70 15.07
C ARG A 4 16.21 9.55 14.28
N PRO A 5 16.26 9.40 12.95
CA PRO A 5 15.10 9.18 12.13
C PRO A 5 14.35 7.89 12.51
N LEU A 6 13.05 7.82 12.22
CA LEU A 6 12.26 6.58 12.27
C LEU A 6 12.73 5.68 11.12
N ARG A 7 13.08 4.44 11.44
CA ARG A 7 13.58 3.46 10.48
C ARG A 7 12.51 2.41 10.20
N ILE A 8 12.07 2.35 8.96
CA ILE A 8 10.97 1.51 8.50
C ILE A 8 11.52 0.44 7.57
N GLN A 9 11.47 -0.83 7.98
CA GLN A 9 11.73 -1.94 7.06
C GLN A 9 10.48 -2.18 6.22
N VAL A 10 10.63 -2.37 4.91
CA VAL A 10 9.54 -2.51 3.95
C VAL A 10 9.64 -3.85 3.24
N ALA A 11 8.52 -4.59 3.20
CA ALA A 11 8.36 -5.79 2.39
C ALA A 11 6.92 -5.89 1.87
N SER A 12 6.75 -6.45 0.68
CA SER A 12 5.46 -6.78 0.08
C SER A 12 5.58 -7.99 -0.84
N ASP A 13 4.45 -8.53 -1.27
CA ASP A 13 4.35 -9.57 -2.30
C ASP A 13 5.27 -10.77 -2.00
N LEU A 14 5.27 -11.22 -0.74
CA LEU A 14 6.13 -12.32 -0.30
C LEU A 14 5.66 -13.66 -0.85
N HIS A 15 4.37 -13.81 -1.11
CA HIS A 15 3.73 -14.99 -1.69
C HIS A 15 4.17 -16.29 -0.99
N LEU A 16 4.04 -16.28 0.34
CA LEU A 16 4.49 -17.40 1.17
C LEU A 16 3.67 -18.69 0.93
N GLU A 17 2.53 -18.59 0.27
CA GLU A 17 1.78 -19.75 -0.24
C GLU A 17 2.55 -20.52 -1.33
N ARG A 18 3.54 -19.88 -1.96
CA ARG A 18 4.44 -20.50 -2.93
C ARG A 18 5.81 -20.81 -2.34
N TYR A 19 6.20 -20.09 -1.29
CA TYR A 19 7.53 -20.15 -0.67
C TYR A 19 7.41 -20.23 0.85
N PRO A 20 6.81 -21.31 1.40
CA PRO A 20 6.42 -21.38 2.83
C PRO A 20 7.62 -21.33 3.79
N ASP A 21 8.82 -21.69 3.34
CA ASP A 21 10.03 -21.68 4.16
C ASP A 21 10.75 -20.32 4.17
N PHE A 22 10.32 -19.38 3.34
CA PHE A 22 10.97 -18.05 3.28
C PHE A 22 10.49 -17.15 4.42
N THR A 23 11.43 -16.50 5.07
CA THR A 23 11.19 -15.37 5.98
C THR A 23 12.26 -14.33 5.72
N PRO A 24 11.89 -13.06 5.42
CA PRO A 24 12.89 -12.03 5.19
C PRO A 24 13.69 -11.78 6.45
N GLN A 25 14.99 -11.47 6.25
CA GLN A 25 15.85 -11.11 7.38
C GLN A 25 15.41 -9.77 7.97
N ALA A 26 15.36 -9.72 9.31
CA ALA A 26 15.05 -8.49 10.00
C ALA A 26 16.22 -7.49 9.92
N ALA A 27 15.92 -6.24 9.68
CA ALA A 27 16.83 -5.14 9.92
C ALA A 27 16.76 -4.80 11.41
N LEU A 28 17.75 -5.24 12.19
CA LEU A 28 17.72 -5.21 13.66
C LEU A 28 17.61 -3.79 14.26
N ASP A 29 17.96 -2.79 13.48
CA ASP A 29 17.86 -1.36 13.84
C ASP A 29 16.59 -0.68 13.29
N ALA A 30 15.70 -1.42 12.63
CA ALA A 30 14.40 -0.91 12.22
C ALA A 30 13.46 -0.78 13.44
N ASP A 31 12.70 0.31 13.46
CA ASP A 31 11.70 0.58 14.49
C ASP A 31 10.36 -0.08 14.19
N VAL A 32 10.06 -0.24 12.88
CA VAL A 32 8.79 -0.73 12.36
C VAL A 32 9.06 -1.62 11.13
N LEU A 33 8.38 -2.75 11.04
CA LEU A 33 8.22 -3.50 9.80
C LEU A 33 6.88 -3.15 9.17
N VAL A 34 6.87 -2.77 7.91
CA VAL A 34 5.66 -2.58 7.08
C VAL A 34 5.54 -3.74 6.10
N LEU A 35 4.44 -4.48 6.20
CA LEU A 35 4.02 -5.52 5.27
C LEU A 35 2.91 -4.92 4.38
N ALA A 36 3.26 -4.61 3.14
CA ALA A 36 2.35 -3.93 2.21
C ALA A 36 1.61 -4.91 1.27
N GLY A 37 1.03 -5.96 1.85
CA GLY A 37 0.13 -6.91 1.20
C GLY A 37 0.79 -8.08 0.47
N ASP A 38 -0.04 -9.05 0.11
CA ASP A 38 0.33 -10.28 -0.59
C ASP A 38 1.40 -11.08 0.16
N ILE A 39 1.18 -11.26 1.46
CA ILE A 39 2.06 -12.04 2.33
C ILE A 39 1.79 -13.54 2.16
N GLY A 40 0.51 -13.92 2.17
CA GLY A 40 0.11 -15.31 1.99
C GLY A 40 -1.34 -15.46 1.54
N SER A 41 -1.61 -16.48 0.75
CA SER A 41 -2.89 -16.77 0.12
C SER A 41 -3.33 -18.21 0.31
N TYR A 42 -4.64 -18.45 0.31
CA TYR A 42 -5.24 -19.81 0.28
C TYR A 42 -5.81 -20.17 -1.08
N GLN A 43 -5.33 -19.54 -2.14
CA GLN A 43 -5.66 -19.94 -3.51
C GLN A 43 -5.33 -21.41 -3.77
N ALA A 44 -5.92 -21.99 -4.81
CA ALA A 44 -5.66 -23.37 -5.19
C ALA A 44 -4.16 -23.64 -5.37
N GLY A 45 -3.67 -24.68 -4.69
CA GLY A 45 -2.26 -25.05 -4.68
C GLY A 45 -1.40 -24.25 -3.69
N SER A 46 -2.00 -23.58 -2.72
CA SER A 46 -1.28 -23.01 -1.58
C SER A 46 -0.54 -24.08 -0.79
N LEU A 47 0.71 -23.79 -0.43
CA LEU A 47 1.57 -24.64 0.39
C LEU A 47 1.58 -24.24 1.87
N LEU A 48 0.77 -23.24 2.27
CA LEU A 48 0.71 -22.81 3.67
C LEU A 48 0.14 -23.92 4.55
N PRO A 49 0.86 -24.28 5.64
CA PRO A 49 0.46 -25.37 6.52
C PRO A 49 -0.64 -24.99 7.51
N SER A 50 -0.86 -23.67 7.74
CA SER A 50 -1.76 -23.13 8.76
C SER A 50 -2.68 -22.05 8.19
N ALA A 51 -3.80 -21.80 8.88
CA ALA A 51 -4.81 -20.82 8.44
C ALA A 51 -4.54 -19.40 8.98
N ASP A 52 -3.28 -18.97 8.97
CA ASP A 52 -2.77 -17.72 9.53
C ASP A 52 -2.20 -16.75 8.47
N PHE A 53 -2.43 -17.01 7.18
CA PHE A 53 -1.87 -16.22 6.06
C PHE A 53 -0.34 -16.02 6.16
N ALA A 54 0.34 -16.94 6.85
CA ALA A 54 1.77 -16.87 7.19
C ALA A 54 2.15 -15.67 8.08
N LEU A 55 1.20 -14.98 8.69
CA LEU A 55 1.42 -13.79 9.52
C LEU A 55 2.03 -14.11 10.89
N THR A 56 1.84 -15.32 11.44
CA THR A 56 2.38 -15.73 12.73
C THR A 56 3.89 -15.53 12.83
N ARG A 57 4.64 -15.73 11.74
CA ARG A 57 6.10 -15.53 11.71
C ARG A 57 6.55 -14.08 11.88
N PHE A 58 5.65 -13.11 11.70
CA PHE A 58 5.91 -11.68 11.86
C PHE A 58 5.38 -11.15 13.20
N SER A 59 4.79 -12.00 14.03
CA SER A 59 4.21 -11.58 15.31
C SER A 59 5.27 -10.96 16.22
N PRO A 60 5.10 -9.70 16.67
CA PRO A 60 5.97 -9.13 17.69
C PRO A 60 5.81 -9.78 19.06
N LYS A 61 4.72 -10.55 19.29
CA LYS A 61 4.48 -11.30 20.52
C LYS A 61 5.19 -12.67 20.54
N ALA A 62 5.71 -13.14 19.38
CA ALA A 62 6.39 -14.42 19.32
C ALA A 62 7.70 -14.39 20.12
N PRO A 63 8.03 -15.45 20.90
CA PRO A 63 9.29 -15.52 21.62
C PRO A 63 10.47 -15.38 20.68
N GLY A 64 11.37 -14.43 20.97
CA GLY A 64 12.57 -14.19 20.14
C GLY A 64 12.26 -13.43 18.83
N SER A 65 11.08 -12.89 18.67
CA SER A 65 10.75 -12.08 17.48
C SER A 65 11.76 -10.93 17.30
N PRO A 66 12.32 -10.77 16.09
CA PRO A 66 13.22 -9.66 15.80
C PRO A 66 12.46 -8.33 15.59
N TRP A 67 11.16 -8.39 15.34
CA TRP A 67 10.33 -7.22 15.09
C TRP A 67 9.59 -6.77 16.33
N ARG A 68 9.70 -5.48 16.66
CA ARG A 68 9.02 -4.87 17.80
C ARG A 68 7.64 -4.33 17.46
N ARG A 69 7.48 -3.84 16.23
CA ARG A 69 6.25 -3.27 15.70
C ARG A 69 6.10 -3.71 14.26
N VAL A 70 4.95 -4.24 13.92
CA VAL A 70 4.60 -4.69 12.57
C VAL A 70 3.29 -4.05 12.18
N LEU A 71 3.27 -3.37 11.04
CA LEU A 71 2.07 -2.84 10.39
C LEU A 71 1.76 -3.72 9.18
N PHE A 72 0.50 -4.06 9.00
CA PHE A 72 0.06 -4.88 7.88
C PHE A 72 -1.12 -4.25 7.16
N VAL A 73 -0.96 -4.03 5.87
CA VAL A 73 -2.04 -3.75 4.91
C VAL A 73 -2.24 -5.02 4.10
N PRO A 74 -3.45 -5.58 4.01
CA PRO A 74 -3.69 -6.75 3.16
C PRO A 74 -3.60 -6.37 1.68
N GLY A 75 -3.14 -7.31 0.86
CA GLY A 75 -3.21 -7.22 -0.59
C GLY A 75 -4.45 -7.93 -1.14
N ASN A 76 -4.48 -8.15 -2.45
CA ASN A 76 -5.58 -8.87 -3.08
C ASN A 76 -5.47 -10.39 -2.85
N HIS A 77 -4.26 -10.93 -2.74
CA HIS A 77 -4.05 -12.36 -2.58
C HIS A 77 -4.47 -12.90 -1.21
N GLU A 78 -4.53 -12.09 -0.16
CA GLU A 78 -5.13 -12.49 1.11
C GLU A 78 -6.62 -12.85 0.97
N TYR A 79 -7.29 -12.36 -0.06
CA TYR A 79 -8.72 -12.59 -0.30
C TYR A 79 -9.00 -13.63 -1.39
N ASP A 80 -7.98 -14.18 -2.03
CA ASP A 80 -8.14 -15.13 -3.13
C ASP A 80 -9.06 -16.30 -2.78
N SER A 81 -10.11 -16.51 -3.61
CA SER A 81 -11.10 -17.55 -3.45
C SER A 81 -11.93 -17.50 -2.16
N LEU A 82 -11.79 -16.43 -1.37
CA LEU A 82 -12.49 -16.22 -0.10
C LEU A 82 -13.50 -15.07 -0.25
N GLU A 83 -14.49 -15.03 0.64
CA GLU A 83 -15.43 -13.91 0.72
C GLU A 83 -14.73 -12.68 1.31
N LEU A 84 -14.90 -11.51 0.69
CA LEU A 84 -14.18 -10.28 1.04
C LEU A 84 -14.42 -9.84 2.49
N ALA A 85 -15.69 -9.65 2.88
CA ALA A 85 -16.01 -9.09 4.20
C ALA A 85 -15.65 -10.03 5.37
N PRO A 86 -16.05 -11.34 5.36
CA PRO A 86 -15.64 -12.26 6.42
C PRO A 86 -14.13 -12.45 6.53
N THR A 87 -13.42 -12.42 5.39
CA THR A 87 -11.96 -12.55 5.38
C THR A 87 -11.29 -11.32 5.97
N ARG A 88 -11.80 -10.11 5.70
CA ARG A 88 -11.31 -8.86 6.31
C ARG A 88 -11.43 -8.90 7.83
N GLU A 89 -12.57 -9.34 8.35
CA GLU A 89 -12.79 -9.50 9.80
C GLU A 89 -11.85 -10.54 10.41
N LYS A 90 -11.68 -11.69 9.75
CA LYS A 90 -10.75 -12.74 10.18
C LYS A 90 -9.31 -12.24 10.23
N LEU A 91 -8.84 -11.54 9.20
CA LEU A 91 -7.49 -10.98 9.14
C LEU A 91 -7.27 -9.94 10.25
N ARG A 92 -8.25 -9.06 10.49
CA ARG A 92 -8.20 -8.09 11.58
C ARG A 92 -8.08 -8.76 12.94
N ALA A 93 -8.92 -9.73 13.22
CA ALA A 93 -8.88 -10.49 14.48
C ALA A 93 -7.55 -11.24 14.66
N LEU A 94 -7.03 -11.83 13.60
CA LEU A 94 -5.71 -12.49 13.60
C LEU A 94 -4.58 -11.49 13.89
N CYS A 95 -4.61 -10.30 13.31
CA CYS A 95 -3.64 -9.25 13.59
C CYS A 95 -3.67 -8.86 15.08
N ASP A 96 -4.85 -8.68 15.67
CA ASP A 96 -5.02 -8.37 17.09
C ASP A 96 -4.42 -9.48 17.98
N GLU A 97 -4.67 -10.75 17.65
CA GLU A 97 -4.11 -11.90 18.34
C GLU A 97 -2.58 -11.90 18.29
N LEU A 98 -2.02 -11.69 17.10
CA LEU A 98 -0.58 -11.69 16.85
C LEU A 98 0.14 -10.43 17.33
N GLY A 99 -0.58 -9.35 17.67
CA GLY A 99 -0.01 -8.05 18.01
C GLY A 99 0.53 -7.29 16.79
N ILE A 100 0.08 -7.65 15.60
CA ILE A 100 0.32 -6.93 14.36
C ILE A 100 -0.69 -5.80 14.28
N THR A 101 -0.26 -4.60 13.93
CA THR A 101 -1.18 -3.48 13.71
C THR A 101 -1.86 -3.65 12.35
N TRP A 102 -3.16 -3.92 12.38
CA TRP A 102 -4.02 -3.86 11.19
C TRP A 102 -4.08 -2.44 10.66
N LEU A 103 -3.85 -2.27 9.34
CA LEU A 103 -3.78 -0.95 8.72
C LEU A 103 -4.62 -0.88 7.43
N ASP A 104 -5.79 -1.52 7.39
CA ASP A 104 -6.73 -1.32 6.28
C ASP A 104 -7.88 -0.41 6.73
N ARG A 105 -7.95 0.79 6.14
CA ARG A 105 -8.81 1.92 6.54
C ARG A 105 -8.61 2.29 8.01
N GLU A 106 -7.33 2.37 8.40
CA GLU A 106 -6.91 2.73 9.76
C GLU A 106 -5.77 3.74 9.75
N VAL A 107 -5.69 4.52 10.82
CA VAL A 107 -4.63 5.50 11.06
C VAL A 107 -3.97 5.18 12.39
N VAL A 108 -2.64 5.14 12.41
CA VAL A 108 -1.86 4.97 13.65
C VAL A 108 -0.72 5.99 13.69
N VAL A 109 -0.39 6.46 14.88
CA VAL A 109 0.77 7.36 15.09
C VAL A 109 1.83 6.61 15.89
N ILE A 110 3.03 6.51 15.35
CA ILE A 110 4.20 5.88 15.96
C ILE A 110 5.34 6.89 16.03
N ASP A 111 5.76 7.19 17.25
CA ASP A 111 6.88 8.13 17.51
C ASP A 111 6.73 9.47 16.76
N GLY A 112 5.51 10.01 16.68
CA GLY A 112 5.18 11.26 16.00
C GLY A 112 4.99 11.17 14.49
N VAL A 113 5.20 10.01 13.89
CA VAL A 113 4.91 9.74 12.46
C VAL A 113 3.53 9.12 12.32
N ARG A 114 2.69 9.70 11.47
CA ARG A 114 1.37 9.18 11.15
C ARG A 114 1.46 8.17 10.02
N PHE A 115 0.90 6.98 10.24
CA PHE A 115 0.70 5.95 9.21
C PHE A 115 -0.79 5.90 8.85
N VAL A 116 -1.08 5.98 7.57
CA VAL A 116 -2.44 5.92 7.01
C VAL A 116 -2.46 4.78 6.01
N GLY A 117 -3.30 3.76 6.22
CA GLY A 117 -3.25 2.59 5.36
C GLY A 117 -4.58 2.08 4.88
N THR A 118 -4.57 1.50 3.69
CA THR A 118 -5.68 0.77 3.08
C THR A 118 -5.17 -0.11 1.94
N THR A 119 -5.87 -1.20 1.62
CA THR A 119 -5.56 -2.02 0.44
C THR A 119 -5.51 -1.20 -0.83
N LEU A 120 -6.33 -0.15 -0.95
CA LEU A 120 -6.45 0.73 -2.11
C LEU A 120 -6.73 -0.06 -3.40
N TRP A 121 -7.77 -0.89 -3.41
CA TRP A 121 -8.20 -1.57 -4.63
C TRP A 121 -8.25 -0.61 -5.83
N SER A 122 -8.01 -1.12 -7.04
CA SER A 122 -8.02 -0.26 -8.22
C SER A 122 -9.43 0.22 -8.58
N ASP A 123 -9.51 1.49 -9.00
CA ASP A 123 -10.70 2.06 -9.64
C ASP A 123 -10.71 1.84 -11.16
N PHE A 124 -9.60 1.33 -11.72
CA PHE A 124 -9.36 1.11 -13.15
C PHE A 124 -9.37 2.39 -13.99
N GLU A 125 -9.37 3.57 -13.38
CA GLU A 125 -9.47 4.85 -14.09
C GLU A 125 -8.13 5.51 -14.39
N ALA A 126 -7.01 5.01 -13.87
CA ALA A 126 -5.70 5.68 -14.00
C ALA A 126 -5.35 6.09 -15.44
N LEU A 127 -5.61 5.22 -16.43
CA LEU A 127 -5.40 5.56 -17.85
C LEU A 127 -6.56 6.35 -18.45
N ALA A 128 -7.79 6.11 -18.02
CA ALA A 128 -8.95 6.85 -18.49
C ALA A 128 -8.87 8.33 -18.10
N ALA A 129 -8.35 8.63 -16.91
CA ALA A 129 -8.17 10.00 -16.41
C ALA A 129 -7.22 10.84 -17.29
N THR A 130 -6.31 10.22 -18.04
CA THR A 130 -5.40 10.92 -18.95
C THR A 130 -6.05 11.30 -20.30
N GLU A 131 -7.24 10.76 -20.60
CA GLU A 131 -7.92 10.99 -21.88
C GLU A 131 -8.70 12.32 -21.88
N ARG A 132 -8.66 13.01 -23.02
CA ARG A 132 -9.22 14.36 -23.17
C ARG A 132 -10.74 14.40 -23.36
N THR A 133 -11.35 13.31 -23.83
CA THR A 133 -12.78 13.27 -24.15
C THR A 133 -13.47 12.16 -23.37
N GLU A 134 -14.72 12.39 -22.99
CA GLU A 134 -15.52 11.40 -22.27
C GLU A 134 -15.63 10.07 -23.03
N THR A 135 -15.83 10.12 -24.35
CA THR A 135 -15.89 8.90 -25.17
C THR A 135 -14.59 8.07 -25.06
N LYS A 136 -13.41 8.72 -25.08
CA LYS A 136 -12.14 8.03 -24.93
C LYS A 136 -11.92 7.51 -23.52
N ARG A 137 -12.37 8.25 -22.50
CA ARG A 137 -12.34 7.79 -21.09
C ARG A 137 -13.14 6.50 -20.94
N GLN A 138 -14.36 6.45 -21.43
CA GLN A 138 -15.23 5.26 -21.37
C GLN A 138 -14.62 4.08 -22.16
N GLN A 139 -14.00 4.35 -23.31
CA GLN A 139 -13.29 3.31 -24.06
C GLN A 139 -12.07 2.77 -23.30
N ALA A 140 -11.29 3.63 -22.64
CA ALA A 140 -10.14 3.24 -21.86
C ALA A 140 -10.55 2.40 -20.65
N LEU A 141 -11.59 2.82 -19.91
CA LEU A 141 -12.15 2.08 -18.78
C LEU A 141 -12.67 0.70 -19.22
N THR A 142 -13.42 0.63 -20.31
CA THR A 142 -13.90 -0.65 -20.87
C THR A 142 -12.75 -1.61 -21.21
N LYS A 143 -11.66 -1.08 -21.76
CA LYS A 143 -10.46 -1.88 -22.06
C LYS A 143 -9.77 -2.35 -20.77
N ALA A 144 -9.70 -1.51 -19.74
CA ALA A 144 -9.14 -1.84 -18.44
C ALA A 144 -9.93 -2.97 -17.79
N PHE A 145 -11.25 -2.86 -17.71
CA PHE A 145 -12.13 -3.93 -17.19
C PHE A 145 -11.96 -5.25 -17.94
N ARG A 146 -11.93 -5.21 -19.27
CA ARG A 146 -11.73 -6.42 -20.07
C ARG A 146 -10.38 -7.09 -19.77
N ALA A 147 -9.31 -6.29 -19.65
CA ALA A 147 -7.99 -6.80 -19.34
C ALA A 147 -7.94 -7.40 -17.93
N ALA A 148 -8.50 -6.74 -16.92
CA ALA A 148 -8.56 -7.24 -15.55
C ALA A 148 -9.42 -8.49 -15.44
N ASN A 149 -10.63 -8.49 -16.00
CA ASN A 149 -11.58 -9.62 -15.93
C ASN A 149 -11.04 -10.90 -16.57
N PHE A 150 -10.09 -10.82 -17.49
CA PHE A 150 -9.41 -12.00 -18.03
C PHE A 150 -8.64 -12.76 -16.94
N TYR A 151 -8.05 -12.06 -15.97
CA TYR A 151 -7.32 -12.67 -14.86
C TYR A 151 -8.24 -12.95 -13.67
N LEU A 152 -9.12 -12.01 -13.32
CA LEU A 152 -10.01 -12.12 -12.17
C LEU A 152 -10.95 -13.33 -12.24
N ARG A 153 -11.40 -13.72 -13.43
CA ARG A 153 -12.21 -14.95 -13.62
C ARG A 153 -11.47 -16.22 -13.26
N LYS A 154 -10.14 -16.20 -13.21
CA LYS A 154 -9.33 -17.37 -12.84
C LYS A 154 -9.11 -17.44 -11.33
N ASN A 155 -8.89 -16.31 -10.72
CA ASN A 155 -8.66 -16.18 -9.28
C ASN A 155 -8.95 -14.75 -8.84
N THR A 156 -9.80 -14.61 -7.84
CA THR A 156 -10.15 -13.34 -7.21
C THR A 156 -10.87 -13.59 -5.89
N THR A 157 -11.13 -12.53 -5.14
CA THR A 157 -12.04 -12.55 -3.99
C THR A 157 -13.49 -12.80 -4.44
N ARG A 158 -14.36 -13.14 -3.50
CA ARG A 158 -15.75 -13.51 -3.76
C ARG A 158 -16.72 -12.64 -2.97
N GLN A 159 -17.95 -12.54 -3.52
CA GLN A 159 -19.12 -12.06 -2.82
C GLN A 159 -20.19 -13.14 -2.93
N GLY A 160 -20.44 -13.85 -1.83
CA GLY A 160 -21.18 -15.12 -1.86
C GLY A 160 -20.51 -16.14 -2.80
N ASP A 161 -21.30 -16.74 -3.69
CA ASP A 161 -20.78 -17.73 -4.64
C ASP A 161 -20.20 -17.14 -5.94
N GLN A 162 -20.22 -15.82 -6.09
CA GLN A 162 -19.75 -15.17 -7.31
C GLN A 162 -18.34 -14.57 -7.13
N PRO A 163 -17.47 -14.69 -8.15
CA PRO A 163 -16.20 -13.98 -8.17
C PRO A 163 -16.47 -12.48 -8.32
N MET A 164 -15.79 -11.66 -7.53
CA MET A 164 -15.80 -10.22 -7.73
C MET A 164 -14.94 -9.87 -8.95
N LEU A 165 -15.55 -9.23 -9.94
CA LEU A 165 -14.88 -8.78 -11.15
C LEU A 165 -14.47 -7.31 -11.02
N ALA A 166 -13.91 -6.75 -12.10
CA ALA A 166 -13.36 -5.41 -12.08
C ALA A 166 -14.39 -4.34 -11.67
N GLU A 167 -15.64 -4.52 -12.08
CA GLU A 167 -16.73 -3.62 -11.75
C GLU A 167 -17.01 -3.61 -10.23
N ASP A 168 -17.03 -4.80 -9.60
CA ASP A 168 -17.26 -4.95 -8.17
C ASP A 168 -16.04 -4.44 -7.35
N LEU A 169 -14.82 -4.78 -7.82
CA LEU A 169 -13.58 -4.33 -7.17
C LEU A 169 -13.39 -2.82 -7.26
N ARG A 170 -13.91 -2.19 -8.32
CA ARG A 170 -13.91 -0.75 -8.47
C ARG A 170 -14.67 -0.04 -7.34
N GLU A 171 -15.78 -0.59 -6.90
CA GLU A 171 -16.55 -0.03 -5.77
C GLU A 171 -15.71 -0.03 -4.49
N GLU A 172 -14.99 -1.13 -4.20
CA GLU A 172 -14.04 -1.19 -3.09
C GLU A 172 -12.89 -0.19 -3.26
N GLY A 173 -12.39 -0.02 -4.49
CA GLY A 173 -11.35 0.95 -4.81
C GLY A 173 -11.79 2.37 -4.52
N LEU A 174 -12.97 2.76 -5.00
CA LEU A 174 -13.55 4.10 -4.75
C LEU A 174 -13.81 4.35 -3.26
N ALA A 175 -14.29 3.33 -2.53
CA ALA A 175 -14.49 3.45 -1.08
C ALA A 175 -13.16 3.61 -0.33
N CYS A 176 -12.09 2.91 -0.75
CA CYS A 176 -10.74 3.11 -0.21
C CYS A 176 -10.23 4.53 -0.48
N GLN A 177 -10.40 5.04 -1.69
CA GLN A 177 -9.97 6.37 -2.08
C GLN A 177 -10.69 7.46 -1.31
N GLN A 178 -12.02 7.34 -1.15
CA GLN A 178 -12.78 8.29 -0.37
C GLN A 178 -12.28 8.34 1.07
N TRP A 179 -12.16 7.18 1.71
CA TRP A 179 -11.65 7.09 3.08
C TRP A 179 -10.24 7.69 3.19
N LEU A 180 -9.36 7.40 2.25
CA LEU A 180 -7.99 7.90 2.24
C LEU A 180 -7.93 9.42 2.13
N ARG A 181 -8.77 10.02 1.29
CA ARG A 181 -8.91 11.49 1.17
C ARG A 181 -9.34 12.11 2.49
N GLU A 182 -10.34 11.55 3.14
CA GLU A 182 -10.83 12.00 4.44
C GLU A 182 -9.76 11.88 5.53
N ALA A 183 -9.03 10.76 5.57
CA ALA A 183 -7.95 10.53 6.54
C ALA A 183 -6.77 11.50 6.32
N LEU A 184 -6.36 11.74 5.07
CA LEU A 184 -5.27 12.64 4.74
C LEU A 184 -5.62 14.12 4.93
N ALA A 185 -6.90 14.48 4.83
CA ALA A 185 -7.38 15.83 5.13
C ALA A 185 -7.26 16.20 6.62
N GLN A 186 -7.14 15.21 7.52
CA GLN A 186 -6.98 15.47 8.94
C GLN A 186 -5.59 16.07 9.23
N PRO A 187 -5.52 17.19 9.97
CA PRO A 187 -4.25 17.82 10.30
C PRO A 187 -3.32 16.87 11.08
N HIS A 188 -2.04 16.87 10.72
CA HIS A 188 -1.00 16.18 11.48
C HIS A 188 0.30 16.97 11.42
N ALA A 189 0.90 17.19 12.60
CA ALA A 189 2.10 18.03 12.71
C ALA A 189 3.40 17.31 12.32
N GLY A 190 3.40 15.95 12.35
CA GLY A 190 4.56 15.13 12.01
C GLY A 190 4.57 14.67 10.55
N ALA A 191 5.55 13.84 10.21
CA ALA A 191 5.59 13.17 8.91
C ALA A 191 4.41 12.22 8.73
N THR A 192 3.96 12.06 7.48
CA THR A 192 2.89 11.15 7.10
C THR A 192 3.40 10.08 6.14
N VAL A 193 3.18 8.83 6.51
CA VAL A 193 3.42 7.65 5.66
C VAL A 193 2.07 7.09 5.22
N VAL A 194 1.88 6.97 3.93
CA VAL A 194 0.74 6.21 3.38
C VAL A 194 1.23 4.81 3.04
N VAL A 195 0.46 3.80 3.41
CA VAL A 195 0.75 2.41 3.09
C VAL A 195 -0.44 1.83 2.34
N THR A 196 -0.21 1.38 1.11
CA THR A 196 -1.24 0.73 0.30
C THR A 196 -0.69 -0.57 -0.28
N HIS A 197 -1.57 -1.45 -0.78
CA HIS A 197 -1.11 -2.57 -1.58
C HIS A 197 -1.04 -2.18 -3.05
N PHE A 198 -2.12 -1.64 -3.62
CA PHE A 198 -2.10 -1.14 -5.00
C PHE A 198 -1.34 0.19 -5.08
N ALA A 199 -0.72 0.43 -6.25
CA ALA A 199 0.04 1.66 -6.46
C ALA A 199 -0.86 2.90 -6.57
N PRO A 200 -0.45 4.05 -6.00
CA PRO A 200 -1.25 5.27 -6.02
C PRO A 200 -1.22 5.99 -7.37
N THR A 201 -0.22 5.75 -8.19
CA THR A 201 0.07 6.58 -9.37
C THR A 201 0.66 5.76 -10.51
N LEU A 202 0.49 6.24 -11.74
CA LEU A 202 1.14 5.68 -12.94
C LEU A 202 2.68 5.84 -12.94
N HIS A 203 3.25 6.70 -12.07
CA HIS A 203 4.71 6.77 -11.90
C HIS A 203 5.31 5.47 -11.36
N SER A 204 4.50 4.62 -10.74
CA SER A 204 4.91 3.28 -10.26
C SER A 204 4.76 2.18 -11.33
N ALA A 205 4.18 2.48 -12.49
CA ALA A 205 3.94 1.47 -13.52
C ALA A 205 5.25 0.78 -13.92
N ASP A 206 5.19 -0.54 -14.07
CA ASP A 206 6.36 -1.33 -14.45
C ASP A 206 6.82 -0.98 -15.87
N PRO A 207 8.04 -0.46 -16.04
CA PRO A 207 8.55 -0.04 -17.34
C PRO A 207 8.70 -1.20 -18.35
N ARG A 208 8.75 -2.45 -17.86
CA ARG A 208 8.84 -3.64 -18.72
C ARG A 208 7.61 -3.81 -19.61
N TYR A 209 6.45 -3.37 -19.15
CA TYR A 209 5.16 -3.53 -19.83
C TYR A 209 4.63 -2.23 -20.44
N GLY A 210 5.13 -1.07 -20.02
CA GLY A 210 4.62 0.23 -20.41
C GLY A 210 3.18 0.48 -19.92
N LEU A 211 2.54 1.50 -20.48
CA LEU A 211 1.16 1.84 -20.13
C LEU A 211 0.18 1.13 -21.09
N VAL A 212 -0.30 -0.01 -20.67
CA VAL A 212 -1.29 -0.84 -21.37
C VAL A 212 -2.60 -0.90 -20.60
N PRO A 213 -3.74 -1.29 -21.19
CA PRO A 213 -5.02 -1.33 -20.47
C PRO A 213 -4.99 -2.06 -19.13
N GLY A 214 -4.20 -3.13 -19.02
CA GLY A 214 -4.01 -3.87 -17.76
C GLY A 214 -3.34 -3.06 -16.66
N THR A 215 -2.52 -2.05 -17.00
CA THR A 215 -1.85 -1.18 -15.99
C THR A 215 -2.84 -0.52 -15.05
N ALA A 216 -4.05 -0.18 -15.54
CA ALA A 216 -5.10 0.39 -14.71
C ALA A 216 -5.66 -0.58 -13.66
N GLY A 217 -5.38 -1.88 -13.75
CA GLY A 217 -5.69 -2.86 -12.70
C GLY A 217 -4.62 -2.94 -11.60
N PHE A 218 -3.50 -2.24 -11.76
CA PHE A 218 -2.37 -2.24 -10.82
C PHE A 218 -2.10 -0.87 -10.21
N CYS A 219 -2.43 0.20 -10.92
CA CYS A 219 -2.19 1.58 -10.53
C CYS A 219 -3.48 2.38 -10.48
N ASN A 220 -3.58 3.25 -9.48
CA ASN A 220 -4.58 4.31 -9.40
C ASN A 220 -4.01 5.63 -9.96
N GLY A 221 -4.83 6.65 -10.08
CA GLY A 221 -4.43 8.00 -10.53
C GLY A 221 -4.61 9.02 -9.41
N LEU A 222 -3.89 8.88 -8.28
CA LEU A 222 -4.04 9.68 -7.08
C LEU A 222 -2.90 10.67 -6.85
N ASP A 223 -2.36 11.23 -7.94
CA ASP A 223 -1.26 12.20 -7.87
C ASP A 223 -1.61 13.43 -7.04
N ASP A 224 -2.89 13.78 -6.96
CA ASP A 224 -3.43 14.84 -6.13
C ASP A 224 -3.32 14.60 -4.61
N LEU A 225 -3.13 13.34 -4.19
CA LEU A 225 -2.91 12.99 -2.79
C LEU A 225 -1.43 12.95 -2.39
N LEU A 226 -0.50 12.91 -3.33
CA LEU A 226 0.93 12.87 -3.04
C LEU A 226 1.42 14.06 -2.20
N PRO A 227 0.86 15.30 -2.35
CA PRO A 227 1.23 16.44 -1.49
C PRO A 227 0.96 16.25 0.01
N HIS A 228 0.11 15.29 0.37
CA HIS A 228 -0.30 15.02 1.75
C HIS A 228 0.56 13.95 2.45
N ALA A 229 1.50 13.32 1.72
CA ALA A 229 2.38 12.27 2.23
C ALA A 229 3.85 12.63 2.04
N ASP A 230 4.71 12.24 3.00
CA ASP A 230 6.17 12.31 2.87
C ASP A 230 6.74 11.04 2.26
N LEU A 231 6.09 9.91 2.56
CA LEU A 231 6.43 8.59 2.05
C LEU A 231 5.16 7.84 1.68
N TRP A 232 5.16 7.18 0.53
CA TRP A 232 4.13 6.24 0.11
C TRP A 232 4.75 4.87 -0.13
N ILE A 233 4.32 3.87 0.64
CA ILE A 233 4.77 2.48 0.51
C ILE A 233 3.68 1.69 -0.18
N HIS A 234 4.03 0.89 -1.19
CA HIS A 234 3.07 -0.01 -1.84
C HIS A 234 3.71 -1.33 -2.31
N GLY A 235 2.89 -2.23 -2.87
CA GLY A 235 3.25 -3.51 -3.47
C GLY A 235 2.63 -3.73 -4.85
N HIS A 236 2.11 -4.91 -5.08
CA HIS A 236 1.24 -5.36 -6.16
C HIS A 236 1.88 -5.48 -7.55
N LEU A 237 2.73 -4.57 -7.98
CA LEU A 237 3.32 -4.59 -9.32
C LEU A 237 4.46 -5.59 -9.49
N HIS A 238 4.98 -6.18 -8.42
CA HIS A 238 6.18 -7.01 -8.42
C HIS A 238 7.38 -6.33 -9.13
N CYS A 239 7.41 -5.02 -9.08
CA CYS A 239 8.47 -4.17 -9.60
C CYS A 239 8.98 -3.28 -8.47
N PRO A 240 10.29 -3.33 -8.12
CA PRO A 240 10.85 -2.44 -7.12
C PRO A 240 10.74 -0.98 -7.55
N VAL A 241 10.28 -0.15 -6.62
CA VAL A 241 10.13 1.30 -6.83
C VAL A 241 10.87 2.05 -5.73
N ASP A 242 11.61 3.08 -6.08
CA ASP A 242 12.17 4.05 -5.16
C ASP A 242 12.48 5.35 -5.90
N HIS A 243 11.53 6.24 -5.91
CA HIS A 243 11.70 7.57 -6.50
C HIS A 243 10.93 8.62 -5.71
N THR A 244 11.19 9.88 -5.98
CA THR A 244 10.51 11.00 -5.33
C THR A 244 9.77 11.84 -6.37
N VAL A 245 8.46 11.94 -6.21
CA VAL A 245 7.64 12.89 -6.95
C VAL A 245 7.67 14.23 -6.21
N ARG A 246 7.83 15.31 -6.96
CA ARG A 246 7.91 16.67 -6.43
C ARG A 246 6.91 17.55 -7.15
N GLY A 247 6.40 18.52 -6.45
CA GLY A 247 5.48 19.49 -7.04
C GLY A 247 5.32 20.71 -6.15
N ARG A 248 4.37 21.55 -6.55
CA ARG A 248 4.01 22.76 -5.83
C ARG A 248 2.49 22.86 -5.76
N THR A 249 1.98 23.12 -4.56
CA THR A 249 0.56 23.43 -4.36
C THR A 249 0.36 24.95 -4.36
N GLY A 250 -0.85 25.41 -4.71
CA GLY A 250 -1.20 26.82 -4.74
C GLY A 250 -1.14 27.44 -6.15
N PRO A 251 -1.88 28.55 -6.37
CA PRO A 251 -2.06 29.14 -7.69
C PRO A 251 -0.88 29.95 -8.20
N ASP A 252 0.01 30.40 -7.34
CA ASP A 252 1.13 31.28 -7.70
C ASP A 252 2.39 31.03 -6.86
N ALA A 253 3.48 31.71 -7.23
CA ALA A 253 4.77 31.58 -6.58
C ALA A 253 4.80 32.11 -5.13
N ALA A 254 3.90 33.02 -4.77
CA ALA A 254 3.88 33.64 -3.45
C ALA A 254 3.15 32.82 -2.40
N THR A 255 2.08 32.13 -2.84
CA THR A 255 1.21 31.32 -1.95
C THR A 255 1.45 29.80 -2.10
N GLY A 256 2.17 29.39 -3.15
CA GLY A 256 2.45 27.99 -3.41
C GLY A 256 3.47 27.39 -2.45
N ARG A 257 3.23 26.16 -2.02
CA ARG A 257 4.12 25.38 -1.16
C ARG A 257 4.73 24.23 -1.93
N ASP A 258 6.05 24.09 -1.87
CA ASP A 258 6.75 22.95 -2.43
C ASP A 258 6.49 21.69 -1.59
N TRP A 259 6.35 20.57 -2.26
CA TRP A 259 6.15 19.27 -1.63
C TRP A 259 6.98 18.19 -2.32
N ALA A 260 7.26 17.14 -1.58
CA ALA A 260 7.93 15.95 -2.09
C ALA A 260 7.35 14.72 -1.41
N CYS A 261 6.96 13.73 -2.19
CA CYS A 261 6.55 12.42 -1.73
C CYS A 261 7.50 11.36 -2.28
N ARG A 262 8.17 10.61 -1.41
CA ARG A 262 8.96 9.45 -1.82
C ARG A 262 8.04 8.25 -1.96
N ILE A 263 8.10 7.54 -3.09
CA ILE A 263 7.32 6.33 -3.36
C ILE A 263 8.26 5.14 -3.32
N VAL A 264 7.92 4.13 -2.52
CA VAL A 264 8.76 2.94 -2.32
C VAL A 264 7.92 1.68 -2.43
N ALA A 265 8.38 0.71 -3.23
CA ALA A 265 7.91 -0.65 -3.25
C ALA A 265 9.09 -1.61 -3.16
N ASN A 266 8.97 -2.65 -2.34
CA ASN A 266 9.98 -3.70 -2.18
C ASN A 266 9.31 -5.08 -2.26
N PRO A 267 8.77 -5.42 -3.44
CA PRO A 267 8.09 -6.68 -3.67
C PRO A 267 9.09 -7.81 -3.90
N ARG A 268 8.78 -8.99 -3.36
CA ARG A 268 9.54 -10.20 -3.67
C ARG A 268 9.08 -10.86 -4.97
N GLY A 269 7.78 -10.96 -5.18
CA GLY A 269 7.20 -11.52 -6.39
C GLY A 269 7.50 -13.01 -6.61
N TYR A 270 7.29 -13.49 -7.83
CA TYR A 270 7.42 -14.90 -8.20
C TYR A 270 8.77 -15.22 -8.85
N PHE A 271 9.48 -16.23 -8.34
CA PHE A 271 10.74 -16.71 -8.91
C PHE A 271 10.60 -17.19 -10.36
N SER A 272 9.49 -17.82 -10.68
CA SER A 272 9.23 -18.29 -12.05
C SER A 272 9.22 -17.17 -13.09
N LYS A 273 9.08 -15.91 -12.65
CA LYS A 273 9.10 -14.72 -13.50
C LYS A 273 10.36 -13.86 -13.32
N GLY A 274 11.29 -14.27 -12.44
CA GLY A 274 12.50 -13.51 -12.14
C GLY A 274 12.27 -12.22 -11.34
N GLU A 275 11.09 -12.05 -10.73
CA GLU A 275 10.68 -10.82 -10.06
C GLU A 275 11.46 -10.54 -8.77
N GLN A 276 11.94 -11.59 -8.10
CA GLN A 276 12.70 -11.47 -6.85
C GLN A 276 14.07 -10.79 -6.99
N ALA A 277 14.59 -10.60 -8.19
CA ALA A 277 15.95 -10.08 -8.41
C ALA A 277 16.17 -8.66 -7.84
N GLY A 278 15.08 -7.89 -7.68
CA GLY A 278 15.14 -6.55 -7.10
C GLY A 278 14.74 -6.47 -5.62
N PHE A 279 14.36 -7.58 -5.01
CA PHE A 279 13.95 -7.60 -3.60
C PHE A 279 15.15 -7.46 -2.67
N ILE A 280 15.05 -6.56 -1.70
CA ILE A 280 16.08 -6.34 -0.67
C ILE A 280 15.48 -6.72 0.69
N GLU A 281 15.92 -7.84 1.28
CA GLU A 281 15.34 -8.37 2.53
C GLU A 281 15.33 -7.35 3.68
N ARG A 282 16.41 -6.59 3.83
CA ARG A 282 16.58 -5.55 4.85
C ARG A 282 16.38 -4.13 4.30
N ARG A 283 15.42 -3.96 3.40
CA ARG A 283 15.12 -2.63 2.86
C ARG A 283 14.60 -1.71 3.95
N VAL A 284 15.39 -0.72 4.33
CA VAL A 284 15.02 0.30 5.32
C VAL A 284 14.87 1.65 4.65
N VAL A 285 13.79 2.35 5.01
CA VAL A 285 13.53 3.75 4.68
C VAL A 285 13.57 4.55 5.97
N GLU A 286 14.21 5.71 5.93
CA GLU A 286 14.31 6.62 7.07
C GLU A 286 13.42 7.84 6.89
N LEU A 287 12.73 8.22 7.96
CA LEU A 287 11.92 9.44 8.03
C LEU A 287 12.30 10.27 9.27
N PRO A 288 12.36 11.60 9.14
CA PRO A 288 12.54 12.47 10.29
C PRO A 288 11.47 12.24 11.35
N ARG A 289 11.84 12.16 12.61
CA ARG A 289 10.92 12.23 13.76
C ARG A 289 10.76 13.70 14.12
N GLY A 290 9.56 14.13 14.37
CA GLY A 290 9.28 15.48 14.87
C GLY A 290 8.29 16.25 14.01
N LEU A 291 8.02 17.46 14.45
CA LEU A 291 7.08 18.37 13.81
C LEU A 291 7.68 18.87 12.47
N ARG A 292 6.84 18.98 11.45
CA ARG A 292 7.22 19.69 10.24
C ARG A 292 7.49 21.15 10.59
N PRO A 293 8.66 21.71 10.26
CA PRO A 293 9.02 23.08 10.66
C PRO A 293 8.00 24.14 10.21
N GLU A 294 7.27 23.87 9.15
CA GLU A 294 6.38 24.82 8.49
C GLU A 294 5.02 25.01 9.18
N LEU A 295 4.55 24.00 9.96
CA LEU A 295 3.29 24.11 10.69
C LEU A 295 3.39 24.96 11.98
N ASN A 296 4.59 25.37 12.36
CA ASN A 296 4.82 26.16 13.56
C ASN A 296 4.74 27.69 13.32
N GLN A 297 4.58 28.14 12.08
CA GLN A 297 4.53 29.58 11.78
C GLN A 297 3.14 30.23 12.00
N ASP A 298 2.08 29.43 12.13
CA ASP A 298 0.69 29.94 12.32
C ASP A 298 0.26 30.09 13.79
N ARG A 299 1.17 29.84 14.75
CA ARG A 299 0.91 30.25 16.14
C ARG A 299 1.28 31.70 16.33
N HIS A 300 0.34 32.60 15.99
CA HIS A 300 0.39 33.97 16.45
C HIS A 300 0.44 33.98 17.99
N PRO A 301 1.40 34.68 18.60
CA PRO A 301 1.29 35.00 20.02
C PRO A 301 0.09 35.93 20.18
N GLU A 302 -0.92 35.47 20.91
CA GLU A 302 -1.95 36.38 21.43
C GLU A 302 -1.22 37.50 22.17
N ARG A 303 -1.44 38.73 21.70
CA ARG A 303 -0.95 39.93 22.37
C ARG A 303 -1.74 40.08 23.67
N ALA A 304 -1.00 40.02 24.78
CA ALA A 304 -1.46 40.53 26.06
C ALA A 304 -1.69 42.05 25.99
#